data_d183623010ff1635e2d1553ad46e17a0
#
_entry.id   d183623010ff1635e2d1553ad46e17a0
#
_cell.length_a   1.000
_cell.length_b   1.000
_cell.length_c   1.000
_cell.angle_alpha   90.00
_cell.angle_beta   90.00
_cell.angle_gamma   90.00
#
_symmetry.space_group_name_H-M   'P 1'
#
loop_
_entity.id
_entity.type
_entity.pdbx_description
1 polymer ?
#
loop_
_entity_poly.entity_id
_entity_poly.type
_entity_poly.pdbx_seq_one_letter_code
_entity_poly.pdbx_strand_id
1 'polypeptide(L)'
;ARAQMALAFETTYGTPPASGYTRMPFASTTLGAEQPLLNSELLGYGRDPLAPIKDALTADGDVVVPIDANAFGFWLKGALGAPATTGTGPGPFTHEFRSGGWVLPSMAIEVAMPEVPRFAMYAGCVVDQLSFQMQRAGLLTATARLVAQGEALAATTGAGTPPALDLLRFGHFNGTVTRNGTALGNLVTAEVTYANNLDRIETIRADGRIDGADPGMAALTGRMEVRFADQVLANQAIAGDPCEIEFGWVLPSGESLTFAIHAVYLPRPRIEVPGPQGIQATFDWQAAVDPALGRMCTVTLVNERGTY
;
A
#
# COMPACT_ATOMS: atom_id res chain seq x y z
N ALA A 1 -17.71 -15.91 1.97
CA ALA A 1 -16.63 -16.53 1.19
C ALA A 1 -15.55 -17.02 2.13
N ARG A 2 -14.97 -18.19 1.85
CA ARG A 2 -13.81 -18.73 2.62
C ARG A 2 -12.50 -18.46 1.88
N ALA A 3 -12.41 -17.34 1.16
CA ALA A 3 -11.20 -16.94 0.48
C ALA A 3 -10.05 -16.78 1.48
N GLN A 4 -8.86 -17.18 1.09
CA GLN A 4 -7.63 -17.09 1.87
C GLN A 4 -6.56 -16.42 1.02
N MET A 5 -5.64 -15.73 1.68
CA MET A 5 -4.49 -15.12 1.03
C MET A 5 -3.23 -15.57 1.75
N ALA A 6 -2.21 -15.91 0.99
CA ALA A 6 -0.87 -16.21 1.48
C ALA A 6 0.16 -15.39 0.70
N LEU A 7 1.18 -14.89 1.38
CA LEU A 7 2.22 -14.04 0.82
C LEU A 7 3.60 -14.56 1.21
N ALA A 8 4.52 -14.56 0.27
CA ALA A 8 5.95 -14.75 0.51
C ALA A 8 6.75 -13.79 -0.37
N PHE A 9 7.91 -13.32 0.12
CA PHE A 9 8.83 -12.54 -0.70
C PHE A 9 9.63 -13.45 -1.62
N GLU A 10 9.79 -13.04 -2.86
CA GLU A 10 10.57 -13.76 -3.86
C GLU A 10 12.07 -13.44 -3.73
N THR A 11 12.92 -14.42 -4.01
CA THR A 11 14.36 -14.21 -4.17
C THR A 11 14.74 -13.88 -5.62
N THR A 12 13.92 -14.35 -6.56
CA THR A 12 14.03 -14.06 -7.99
C THR A 12 12.68 -13.60 -8.47
N TYR A 13 12.63 -12.44 -9.12
CA TYR A 13 11.40 -11.85 -9.64
C TYR A 13 10.59 -12.85 -10.48
N GLY A 14 9.31 -12.94 -10.21
CA GLY A 14 8.39 -13.81 -10.94
C GLY A 14 8.55 -15.31 -10.66
N THR A 15 9.32 -15.68 -9.65
CA THR A 15 9.51 -17.08 -9.25
C THR A 15 8.97 -17.31 -7.83
N PRO A 16 7.75 -17.84 -7.69
CA PRO A 16 7.18 -18.14 -6.40
C PRO A 16 8.05 -19.09 -5.58
N PRO A 17 8.37 -18.77 -4.31
CA PRO A 17 9.16 -19.67 -3.47
C PRO A 17 8.36 -20.95 -3.14
N ALA A 18 9.07 -22.06 -2.95
CA ALA A 18 8.45 -23.32 -2.60
C ALA A 18 7.89 -23.38 -1.16
N SER A 19 8.26 -22.41 -0.30
CA SER A 19 7.86 -22.33 1.10
C SER A 19 8.06 -20.91 1.64
N GLY A 20 7.75 -20.68 2.92
CA GLY A 20 7.95 -19.38 3.56
C GLY A 20 6.75 -18.46 3.44
N TYR A 21 5.61 -18.97 2.99
CA TYR A 21 4.37 -18.19 2.95
C TYR A 21 3.81 -17.91 4.35
N THR A 22 3.23 -16.77 4.50
CA THR A 22 2.49 -16.35 5.68
C THR A 22 1.04 -16.08 5.27
N ARG A 23 0.09 -16.54 6.08
CA ARG A 23 -1.33 -16.28 5.85
C ARG A 23 -1.63 -14.82 6.19
N MET A 24 -2.12 -14.09 5.19
CA MET A 24 -2.38 -12.65 5.29
C MET A 24 -3.86 -12.37 5.52
N PRO A 25 -4.19 -11.48 6.48
CA PRO A 25 -5.54 -10.96 6.60
C PRO A 25 -5.82 -9.97 5.47
N PHE A 26 -7.03 -10.05 4.89
CA PHE A 26 -7.51 -9.09 3.90
C PHE A 26 -9.03 -8.94 4.00
N ALA A 27 -9.53 -7.78 3.60
CA ALA A 27 -10.96 -7.50 3.55
C ALA A 27 -11.55 -7.77 2.17
N SER A 28 -10.83 -7.37 1.12
CA SER A 28 -11.18 -7.60 -0.28
C SER A 28 -9.95 -7.57 -1.16
N THR A 29 -10.07 -8.11 -2.37
CA THR A 29 -9.05 -8.02 -3.41
C THR A 29 -9.67 -7.99 -4.78
N THR A 30 -9.10 -7.20 -5.67
CA THR A 30 -9.35 -7.18 -7.12
C THR A 30 -8.15 -7.73 -7.89
N LEU A 31 -7.10 -8.23 -7.18
CA LEU A 31 -5.92 -8.80 -7.83
C LEU A 31 -6.34 -9.92 -8.77
N GLY A 32 -6.04 -9.75 -10.05
CA GLY A 32 -6.47 -10.62 -11.12
C GLY A 32 -5.56 -10.53 -12.34
N ALA A 33 -5.75 -11.44 -13.28
CA ALA A 33 -5.09 -11.39 -14.57
C ALA A 33 -6.12 -11.34 -15.70
N GLU A 34 -5.90 -10.47 -16.67
CA GLU A 34 -6.74 -10.30 -17.83
C GLU A 34 -5.93 -10.50 -19.11
N GLN A 35 -6.53 -11.15 -20.10
CA GLN A 35 -5.96 -11.33 -21.40
C GLN A 35 -7.05 -11.06 -22.45
N PRO A 36 -7.05 -9.86 -23.08
CA PRO A 36 -8.07 -9.47 -24.04
C PRO A 36 -7.93 -10.27 -25.36
N LEU A 37 -8.99 -10.20 -26.17
CA LEU A 37 -9.02 -10.76 -27.53
C LEU A 37 -8.91 -9.63 -28.55
N LEU A 38 -8.00 -9.79 -29.50
CA LEU A 38 -7.86 -8.90 -30.67
C LEU A 38 -8.73 -9.43 -31.81
N ASN A 39 -9.62 -8.59 -32.31
CA ASN A 39 -10.45 -8.92 -33.47
C ASN A 39 -9.63 -8.80 -34.75
N SER A 40 -9.96 -9.65 -35.74
CA SER A 40 -9.35 -9.56 -37.06
C SER A 40 -10.00 -8.45 -37.87
N GLU A 41 -9.17 -7.55 -38.41
CA GLU A 41 -9.54 -6.49 -39.37
C GLU A 41 -9.15 -6.83 -40.81
N LEU A 42 -8.83 -8.09 -41.09
CA LEU A 42 -8.36 -8.50 -42.41
C LEU A 42 -9.47 -8.45 -43.44
N LEU A 43 -9.18 -7.82 -44.58
CA LEU A 43 -10.08 -7.73 -45.76
C LEU A 43 -9.89 -8.92 -46.69
N GLY A 44 -10.94 -9.25 -47.46
CA GLY A 44 -10.87 -10.29 -48.50
C GLY A 44 -11.30 -11.68 -48.06
N TYR A 45 -11.76 -11.86 -46.82
CA TYR A 45 -12.24 -13.13 -46.27
C TYR A 45 -13.75 -13.22 -46.08
N GLY A 46 -14.49 -12.31 -46.73
CA GLY A 46 -15.94 -12.27 -46.61
C GLY A 46 -16.46 -11.17 -45.68
N ARG A 47 -17.73 -11.27 -45.26
CA ARG A 47 -18.38 -10.27 -44.43
C ARG A 47 -18.22 -10.56 -42.95
N ASP A 48 -18.01 -11.81 -42.56
CA ASP A 48 -17.86 -12.23 -41.19
C ASP A 48 -16.40 -12.12 -40.74
N PRO A 49 -16.11 -11.68 -39.51
CA PRO A 49 -14.73 -11.55 -39.02
C PRO A 49 -14.08 -12.92 -38.83
N LEU A 50 -12.78 -13.00 -39.02
CA LEU A 50 -11.99 -14.18 -38.66
C LEU A 50 -11.91 -14.34 -37.14
N ALA A 51 -11.47 -15.53 -36.70
CA ALA A 51 -11.31 -15.82 -35.28
C ALA A 51 -10.35 -14.82 -34.59
N PRO A 52 -10.71 -14.31 -33.42
CA PRO A 52 -9.84 -13.42 -32.66
C PRO A 52 -8.62 -14.16 -32.11
N ILE A 53 -7.56 -13.41 -31.86
CA ILE A 53 -6.33 -13.90 -31.20
C ILE A 53 -6.19 -13.28 -29.80
N LYS A 54 -5.47 -13.97 -28.91
CA LYS A 54 -5.17 -13.44 -27.58
C LYS A 54 -4.11 -12.35 -27.66
N ASP A 55 -4.31 -11.29 -26.89
CA ASP A 55 -3.36 -10.19 -26.67
C ASP A 55 -2.42 -10.48 -25.47
N ALA A 56 -1.61 -9.49 -25.09
CA ALA A 56 -0.76 -9.52 -23.90
C ALA A 56 -1.58 -9.74 -22.61
N LEU A 57 -0.95 -10.38 -21.65
CA LEU A 57 -1.55 -10.62 -20.32
C LEU A 57 -1.19 -9.46 -19.40
N THR A 58 -2.19 -8.89 -18.74
CA THR A 58 -2.03 -7.89 -17.69
C THR A 58 -2.46 -8.50 -16.36
N ALA A 59 -1.61 -8.37 -15.34
CA ALA A 59 -1.94 -8.82 -13.98
C ALA A 59 -1.68 -7.68 -13.00
N ASP A 60 -2.75 -7.21 -12.36
CA ASP A 60 -2.70 -6.15 -11.37
C ASP A 60 -3.95 -6.18 -10.47
N GLY A 61 -4.04 -5.25 -9.54
CA GLY A 61 -5.22 -5.05 -8.72
C GLY A 61 -4.89 -4.56 -7.31
N ASP A 62 -5.94 -4.36 -6.55
CA ASP A 62 -5.89 -3.84 -5.20
C ASP A 62 -6.11 -4.94 -4.17
N VAL A 63 -5.45 -4.81 -3.03
CA VAL A 63 -5.70 -5.63 -1.84
C VAL A 63 -6.01 -4.69 -0.68
N VAL A 64 -7.19 -4.81 -0.10
CA VAL A 64 -7.59 -4.06 1.10
C VAL A 64 -7.26 -4.90 2.32
N VAL A 65 -6.40 -4.36 3.18
CA VAL A 65 -5.85 -5.06 4.35
C VAL A 65 -6.10 -4.28 5.63
N PRO A 66 -6.30 -4.94 6.77
CA PRO A 66 -6.34 -4.25 8.04
C PRO A 66 -4.96 -3.67 8.36
N ILE A 67 -4.93 -2.50 9.01
CA ILE A 67 -3.70 -1.99 9.61
C ILE A 67 -3.58 -2.63 10.99
N ASP A 68 -2.60 -3.51 11.15
CA ASP A 68 -2.34 -4.26 12.37
C ASP A 68 -0.84 -4.32 12.66
N ALA A 69 -0.49 -4.69 13.90
CA ALA A 69 0.90 -4.68 14.34
C ALA A 69 1.76 -5.81 13.75
N ASN A 70 1.16 -6.92 13.28
CA ASN A 70 1.92 -8.11 12.87
C ASN A 70 1.97 -8.34 11.36
N ALA A 71 0.84 -8.13 10.65
CA ALA A 71 0.77 -8.41 9.21
C ALA A 71 1.10 -7.19 8.35
N PHE A 72 0.83 -5.97 8.85
CA PHE A 72 0.99 -4.77 8.04
C PHE A 72 2.45 -4.48 7.65
N GLY A 73 3.43 -4.97 8.44
CA GLY A 73 4.86 -4.85 8.13
C GLY A 73 5.28 -5.52 6.81
N PHE A 74 4.57 -6.56 6.34
CA PHE A 74 4.80 -7.14 5.01
C PHE A 74 4.48 -6.16 3.90
N TRP A 75 3.37 -5.43 4.02
CA TRP A 75 2.95 -4.42 3.05
C TRP A 75 3.86 -3.19 3.07
N LEU A 76 4.32 -2.79 4.27
CA LEU A 76 5.33 -1.74 4.43
C LEU A 76 6.64 -2.13 3.76
N LYS A 77 7.11 -3.36 3.95
CA LYS A 77 8.31 -3.88 3.27
C LYS A 77 8.12 -3.92 1.76
N GLY A 78 6.95 -4.34 1.27
CA GLY A 78 6.64 -4.33 -0.16
C GLY A 78 6.67 -2.93 -0.76
N ALA A 79 6.18 -1.91 -0.02
CA ALA A 79 6.07 -0.53 -0.49
C ALA A 79 7.36 0.30 -0.34
N LEU A 80 8.11 0.09 0.74
CA LEU A 80 9.25 0.94 1.14
C LEU A 80 10.60 0.22 1.11
N GLY A 81 10.60 -1.12 0.92
CA GLY A 81 11.80 -1.94 1.04
C GLY A 81 12.01 -2.52 2.45
N ALA A 82 13.09 -3.25 2.62
CA ALA A 82 13.41 -3.92 3.89
C ALA A 82 13.64 -2.92 5.02
N PRO A 83 13.06 -3.14 6.22
CA PRO A 83 13.26 -2.27 7.36
C PRO A 83 14.65 -2.43 8.00
N ALA A 84 15.11 -1.39 8.66
CA ALA A 84 16.15 -1.49 9.68
C ALA A 84 15.47 -1.95 10.98
N THR A 85 15.78 -3.17 11.42
CA THR A 85 15.20 -3.76 12.63
C THR A 85 16.17 -3.69 13.79
N THR A 86 15.68 -3.19 14.93
CA THR A 86 16.43 -3.14 16.20
C THR A 86 15.61 -3.82 17.30
N GLY A 87 16.27 -4.28 18.34
CA GLY A 87 15.66 -5.02 19.44
C GLY A 87 16.27 -6.41 19.59
N THR A 88 15.97 -7.06 20.71
CA THR A 88 16.43 -8.43 21.00
C THR A 88 15.26 -9.27 21.49
N GLY A 89 15.22 -10.57 21.11
CA GLY A 89 14.15 -11.46 21.55
C GLY A 89 14.04 -11.58 23.08
N PRO A 90 12.82 -11.71 23.61
CA PRO A 90 11.56 -11.98 22.93
C PRO A 90 10.83 -10.76 22.32
N GLY A 91 11.38 -9.58 22.37
CA GLY A 91 10.78 -8.33 21.89
C GLY A 91 10.65 -7.27 22.99
N PRO A 92 10.12 -6.06 22.72
CA PRO A 92 9.64 -5.59 21.42
C PRO A 92 10.77 -5.32 20.41
N PHE A 93 10.45 -5.48 19.12
CA PHE A 93 11.31 -5.09 18.01
C PHE A 93 10.79 -3.81 17.39
N THR A 94 11.72 -2.95 16.96
CA THR A 94 11.42 -1.72 16.22
C THR A 94 11.88 -1.89 14.78
N HIS A 95 10.95 -1.74 13.85
CA HIS A 95 11.18 -1.82 12.41
C HIS A 95 11.04 -0.42 11.80
N GLU A 96 12.12 0.12 11.29
CA GLU A 96 12.14 1.40 10.61
C GLU A 96 12.18 1.21 9.10
N PHE A 97 11.11 1.57 8.41
CA PHE A 97 10.99 1.60 6.95
C PHE A 97 11.21 3.03 6.47
N ARG A 98 11.94 3.19 5.37
CA ARG A 98 12.34 4.51 4.84
C ARG A 98 11.91 4.65 3.38
N SER A 99 11.40 5.83 3.01
CA SER A 99 11.12 6.13 1.60
C SER A 99 12.40 6.37 0.80
N GLY A 100 12.31 6.27 -0.53
CA GLY A 100 13.39 6.61 -1.46
C GLY A 100 14.33 5.46 -1.83
N GLY A 101 14.04 4.22 -1.39
CA GLY A 101 14.77 3.03 -1.83
C GLY A 101 14.50 2.71 -3.31
N TRP A 102 15.56 2.40 -4.07
CA TRP A 102 15.46 2.02 -5.48
C TRP A 102 15.19 0.52 -5.69
N VAL A 103 15.24 -0.27 -4.64
CA VAL A 103 15.02 -1.72 -4.72
C VAL A 103 13.80 -2.07 -3.90
N LEU A 104 12.74 -2.46 -4.59
CA LEU A 104 11.52 -2.96 -3.97
C LEU A 104 11.47 -4.49 -4.08
N PRO A 105 11.16 -5.21 -3.00
CA PRO A 105 11.04 -6.65 -3.05
C PRO A 105 9.78 -7.07 -3.80
N SER A 106 9.90 -8.06 -4.69
CA SER A 106 8.73 -8.73 -5.25
C SER A 106 8.18 -9.80 -4.33
N MET A 107 6.91 -10.09 -4.50
CA MET A 107 6.14 -11.02 -3.69
C MET A 107 5.43 -12.04 -4.58
N ALA A 108 5.31 -13.27 -4.09
CA ALA A 108 4.35 -14.24 -4.57
C ALA A 108 3.12 -14.20 -3.65
N ILE A 109 1.95 -14.00 -4.22
CA ILE A 109 0.67 -13.91 -3.50
C ILE A 109 -0.26 -14.98 -4.02
N GLU A 110 -0.68 -15.91 -3.17
CA GLU A 110 -1.73 -16.86 -3.49
C GLU A 110 -3.08 -16.38 -2.96
N VAL A 111 -4.06 -16.28 -3.86
CA VAL A 111 -5.47 -16.08 -3.51
C VAL A 111 -6.20 -17.39 -3.72
N ALA A 112 -6.62 -18.01 -2.62
CA ALA A 112 -7.26 -19.31 -2.61
C ALA A 112 -8.77 -19.18 -2.40
N MET A 113 -9.53 -19.94 -3.19
CA MET A 113 -10.97 -20.19 -3.05
C MET A 113 -11.20 -21.69 -2.85
N PRO A 114 -11.00 -22.23 -1.64
CA PRO A 114 -11.01 -23.69 -1.41
C PRO A 114 -12.34 -24.38 -1.75
N GLU A 115 -13.47 -23.64 -1.69
CA GLU A 115 -14.80 -24.15 -2.00
C GLU A 115 -15.01 -24.44 -3.50
N VAL A 116 -14.20 -23.79 -4.37
CA VAL A 116 -14.26 -23.91 -5.84
C VAL A 116 -12.99 -24.59 -6.39
N PRO A 117 -12.20 -25.29 -5.60
CA PRO A 117 -10.78 -25.67 -5.74
C PRO A 117 -9.98 -24.79 -6.73
N ARG A 118 -9.98 -23.47 -6.49
CA ARG A 118 -9.25 -22.49 -7.30
C ARG A 118 -8.20 -21.80 -6.44
N PHE A 119 -6.95 -22.01 -6.81
CA PHE A 119 -5.77 -21.41 -6.18
C PHE A 119 -5.03 -20.61 -7.24
N ALA A 120 -5.07 -19.28 -7.12
CA ALA A 120 -4.43 -18.36 -8.05
C ALA A 120 -3.15 -17.83 -7.42
N MET A 121 -2.01 -18.24 -7.96
CA MET A 121 -0.70 -17.76 -7.57
C MET A 121 -0.28 -16.60 -8.49
N TYR A 122 -0.16 -15.41 -7.92
CA TYR A 122 0.35 -14.22 -8.59
C TYR A 122 1.83 -14.09 -8.28
N ALA A 123 2.66 -14.13 -9.32
CA ALA A 123 4.12 -14.02 -9.22
C ALA A 123 4.60 -12.63 -9.61
N GLY A 124 5.72 -12.20 -9.09
CA GLY A 124 6.31 -10.90 -9.39
C GLY A 124 5.45 -9.72 -8.94
N CYS A 125 4.70 -9.87 -7.84
CA CYS A 125 3.89 -8.78 -7.30
C CYS A 125 4.78 -7.72 -6.66
N VAL A 126 4.68 -6.47 -7.12
CA VAL A 126 5.35 -5.29 -6.55
C VAL A 126 4.28 -4.27 -6.14
N VAL A 127 4.48 -3.62 -5.01
CA VAL A 127 3.54 -2.59 -4.52
C VAL A 127 3.77 -1.29 -5.27
N ASP A 128 2.79 -0.90 -6.09
CA ASP A 128 2.78 0.38 -6.79
C ASP A 128 2.34 1.53 -5.88
N GLN A 129 1.30 1.29 -5.09
CA GLN A 129 0.76 2.29 -4.20
C GLN A 129 0.30 1.67 -2.89
N LEU A 130 0.52 2.39 -1.79
CA LEU A 130 -0.04 2.07 -0.48
C LEU A 130 -0.79 3.30 0.03
N SER A 131 -2.09 3.17 0.29
CA SER A 131 -2.93 4.26 0.76
C SER A 131 -3.75 3.85 1.97
N PHE A 132 -4.02 4.81 2.85
CA PHE A 132 -4.93 4.63 3.98
C PHE A 132 -5.66 5.93 4.31
N GLN A 133 -6.78 5.79 5.00
CA GLN A 133 -7.59 6.91 5.46
C GLN A 133 -7.79 6.82 6.97
N MET A 134 -7.59 7.94 7.64
CA MET A 134 -7.92 8.15 9.04
C MET A 134 -9.23 8.92 9.16
N GLN A 135 -10.16 8.40 9.96
CA GLN A 135 -11.49 9.00 10.17
C GLN A 135 -12.02 8.67 11.56
N ARG A 136 -13.11 9.28 11.96
CA ARG A 136 -13.67 9.09 13.30
C ARG A 136 -14.14 7.65 13.59
N ALA A 137 -14.66 6.96 12.60
CA ALA A 137 -15.29 5.66 12.78
C ALA A 137 -15.04 4.74 11.58
N GLY A 138 -15.18 3.44 11.78
CA GLY A 138 -14.98 2.41 10.78
C GLY A 138 -13.77 1.52 11.09
N LEU A 139 -13.45 0.63 10.16
CA LEU A 139 -12.25 -0.19 10.25
C LEU A 139 -11.06 0.58 9.68
N LEU A 140 -9.96 0.59 10.40
CA LEU A 140 -8.71 1.15 9.90
C LEU A 140 -8.08 0.14 8.94
N THR A 141 -8.12 0.47 7.65
CA THR A 141 -7.61 -0.37 6.56
C THR A 141 -6.68 0.43 5.67
N ALA A 142 -5.79 -0.28 5.00
CA ALA A 142 -4.97 0.23 3.91
C ALA A 142 -5.30 -0.51 2.62
N THR A 143 -5.10 0.17 1.49
CA THR A 143 -5.19 -0.42 0.17
C THR A 143 -3.80 -0.48 -0.44
N ALA A 144 -3.36 -1.70 -0.76
CA ALA A 144 -2.14 -1.94 -1.51
C ALA A 144 -2.50 -2.21 -2.97
N ARG A 145 -2.10 -1.32 -3.88
CA ARG A 145 -2.18 -1.52 -5.31
C ARG A 145 -0.95 -2.26 -5.79
N LEU A 146 -1.16 -3.33 -6.55
CA LEU A 146 -0.12 -4.24 -6.99
C LEU A 146 -0.02 -4.27 -8.51
N VAL A 147 1.20 -4.37 -9.00
CA VAL A 147 1.53 -4.82 -10.36
C VAL A 147 2.16 -6.19 -10.23
N ALA A 148 1.68 -7.17 -11.00
CA ALA A 148 2.19 -8.54 -10.99
C ALA A 148 2.68 -8.95 -12.39
N GLN A 149 3.62 -9.89 -12.45
CA GLN A 149 4.08 -10.46 -13.71
C GLN A 149 3.01 -11.33 -14.36
N GLY A 150 2.26 -12.08 -13.57
CA GLY A 150 1.20 -12.93 -14.08
C GLY A 150 0.55 -13.81 -13.03
N GLU A 151 -0.42 -14.61 -13.49
CA GLU A 151 -1.20 -15.55 -12.69
C GLU A 151 -0.90 -16.99 -13.13
N ALA A 152 -0.84 -17.90 -12.17
CA ALA A 152 -0.87 -19.34 -12.40
C ALA A 152 -2.01 -19.96 -11.60
N LEU A 153 -2.93 -20.66 -12.29
CA LEU A 153 -4.08 -21.31 -11.69
C LEU A 153 -3.77 -22.79 -11.37
N ALA A 154 -4.14 -23.24 -10.18
CA ALA A 154 -4.02 -24.62 -9.75
C ALA A 154 -5.28 -25.09 -9.01
N ALA A 155 -5.48 -26.42 -8.97
CA ALA A 155 -6.53 -27.07 -8.18
C ALA A 155 -6.12 -27.33 -6.72
N THR A 156 -4.84 -27.14 -6.40
CA THR A 156 -4.26 -27.32 -5.06
C THR A 156 -3.40 -26.13 -4.69
N THR A 157 -3.27 -25.86 -3.40
CA THR A 157 -2.45 -24.74 -2.91
C THR A 157 -0.96 -24.93 -3.24
N GLY A 158 -0.34 -23.87 -3.78
CA GLY A 158 1.12 -23.76 -3.91
C GLY A 158 1.77 -23.21 -2.65
N ALA A 159 1.03 -22.47 -1.83
CA ALA A 159 1.51 -21.91 -0.56
C ALA A 159 1.53 -22.93 0.60
N GLY A 160 0.92 -24.10 0.41
CA GLY A 160 0.84 -25.14 1.44
C GLY A 160 -0.12 -24.77 2.58
N THR A 161 0.35 -24.93 3.81
CA THR A 161 -0.41 -24.55 5.02
C THR A 161 0.35 -23.44 5.75
N PRO A 162 0.25 -22.17 5.29
CA PRO A 162 0.99 -21.08 5.88
C PRO A 162 0.49 -20.78 7.30
N PRO A 163 1.39 -20.40 8.24
CA PRO A 163 1.00 -20.00 9.57
C PRO A 163 0.14 -18.72 9.52
N ALA A 164 -0.88 -18.68 10.37
CA ALA A 164 -1.64 -17.48 10.61
C ALA A 164 -0.92 -16.59 11.63
N LEU A 165 -1.08 -15.28 11.48
CA LEU A 165 -0.60 -14.29 12.43
C LEU A 165 -1.71 -13.93 13.42
N ASP A 166 -1.34 -13.66 14.64
CA ASP A 166 -2.25 -13.04 15.60
C ASP A 166 -2.55 -11.60 15.15
N LEU A 167 -3.84 -11.27 15.04
CA LEU A 167 -4.27 -9.97 14.57
C LEU A 167 -4.37 -8.98 15.74
N LEU A 168 -3.42 -8.06 15.79
CA LEU A 168 -3.40 -6.93 16.72
C LEU A 168 -3.73 -5.64 15.94
N ARG A 169 -5.04 -5.40 15.74
CA ARG A 169 -5.53 -4.32 14.88
C ARG A 169 -5.50 -2.97 15.58
N PHE A 170 -4.99 -1.96 14.89
CA PHE A 170 -5.14 -0.57 15.30
C PHE A 170 -6.55 -0.07 14.97
N GLY A 171 -7.14 0.68 15.88
CA GLY A 171 -8.43 1.35 15.67
C GLY A 171 -8.22 2.84 15.39
N HIS A 172 -9.18 3.48 14.73
CA HIS A 172 -9.13 4.93 14.52
C HIS A 172 -9.00 5.72 15.82
N PHE A 173 -9.60 5.25 16.91
CA PHE A 173 -9.54 5.88 18.23
C PHE A 173 -8.19 5.71 18.95
N ASN A 174 -7.32 4.82 18.45
CA ASN A 174 -5.93 4.71 18.92
C ASN A 174 -5.01 5.70 18.20
N GLY A 175 -5.54 6.42 17.21
CA GLY A 175 -4.77 7.28 16.35
C GLY A 175 -4.59 8.69 16.88
N THR A 176 -3.42 9.24 16.63
CA THR A 176 -3.06 10.64 16.85
C THR A 176 -2.47 11.22 15.59
N VAL A 177 -2.69 12.51 15.34
CA VAL A 177 -2.01 13.24 14.27
C VAL A 177 -1.34 14.46 14.89
N THR A 178 -0.05 14.62 14.61
CA THR A 178 0.71 15.78 15.09
C THR A 178 1.27 16.58 13.91
N ARG A 179 1.50 17.86 14.13
CA ARG A 179 2.25 18.75 13.26
C ARG A 179 3.42 19.33 14.06
N ASN A 180 4.64 19.10 13.60
CA ASN A 180 5.86 19.51 14.30
C ASN A 180 5.81 19.12 15.80
N GLY A 181 5.39 17.88 16.09
CA GLY A 181 5.24 17.35 17.44
C GLY A 181 4.02 17.86 18.25
N THR A 182 3.22 18.78 17.70
CA THR A 182 2.02 19.31 18.38
C THR A 182 0.76 18.65 17.83
N ALA A 183 -0.10 18.13 18.69
CA ALA A 183 -1.31 17.44 18.28
C ALA A 183 -2.27 18.35 17.49
N LEU A 184 -2.80 17.84 16.39
CA LEU A 184 -3.85 18.46 15.58
C LEU A 184 -5.22 17.98 16.08
N GLY A 185 -5.81 18.70 17.04
CA GLY A 185 -7.08 18.33 17.65
C GLY A 185 -8.32 18.55 16.78
N ASN A 186 -8.19 19.24 15.64
CA ASN A 186 -9.30 19.67 14.80
C ASN A 186 -9.47 18.81 13.54
N LEU A 187 -8.73 17.72 13.41
CA LEU A 187 -8.75 16.86 12.24
C LEU A 187 -10.07 16.07 12.17
N VAL A 188 -10.71 16.12 11.02
CA VAL A 188 -11.95 15.39 10.71
C VAL A 188 -11.63 14.11 9.97
N THR A 189 -10.85 14.23 8.89
CA THR A 189 -10.34 13.12 8.09
C THR A 189 -8.93 13.40 7.62
N ALA A 190 -8.16 12.35 7.40
CA ALA A 190 -6.87 12.44 6.74
C ALA A 190 -6.65 11.23 5.81
N GLU A 191 -6.17 11.50 4.62
CA GLU A 191 -5.80 10.51 3.62
C GLU A 191 -4.30 10.61 3.35
N VAL A 192 -3.66 9.46 3.21
CA VAL A 192 -2.24 9.34 2.89
C VAL A 192 -2.08 8.35 1.75
N THR A 193 -1.31 8.72 0.74
CA THR A 193 -1.01 7.88 -0.41
C THR A 193 0.48 7.96 -0.71
N TYR A 194 1.15 6.83 -0.59
CA TYR A 194 2.52 6.63 -1.04
C TYR A 194 2.50 5.85 -2.34
N ALA A 195 3.07 6.41 -3.41
CA ALA A 195 3.14 5.80 -4.73
C ALA A 195 4.60 5.61 -5.15
N ASN A 196 4.93 4.41 -5.61
CA ASN A 196 6.22 4.07 -6.20
C ASN A 196 6.28 4.45 -7.69
N ASN A 197 5.12 4.71 -8.32
CA ASN A 197 4.99 5.04 -9.74
C ASN A 197 5.78 4.05 -10.62
N LEU A 198 5.42 2.78 -10.49
CA LEU A 198 6.11 1.68 -11.16
C LEU A 198 6.02 1.81 -12.67
N ASP A 199 7.17 1.69 -13.34
CA ASP A 199 7.26 1.53 -14.78
C ASP A 199 7.31 0.03 -15.13
N ARG A 200 6.33 -0.43 -15.94
CA ARG A 200 6.25 -1.83 -16.37
C ARG A 200 7.28 -2.09 -17.48
N ILE A 201 8.14 -3.07 -17.27
CA ILE A 201 9.10 -3.48 -18.28
C ILE A 201 8.39 -4.42 -19.27
N GLU A 202 7.91 -3.84 -20.36
CA GLU A 202 7.19 -4.56 -21.41
C GLU A 202 8.18 -4.98 -22.50
N THR A 203 8.51 -6.28 -22.53
CA THR A 203 9.38 -6.87 -23.55
C THR A 203 8.61 -7.88 -24.38
N ILE A 204 9.15 -8.26 -25.53
CA ILE A 204 8.55 -9.29 -26.39
C ILE A 204 8.81 -10.67 -25.74
N ARG A 205 7.78 -11.22 -25.14
CA ARG A 205 7.79 -12.54 -24.50
C ARG A 205 6.76 -13.47 -25.13
N ALA A 206 7.09 -14.74 -25.22
CA ALA A 206 6.18 -15.75 -25.77
C ALA A 206 4.93 -16.00 -24.91
N ASP A 207 4.99 -15.64 -23.61
CA ASP A 207 3.89 -15.78 -22.64
C ASP A 207 3.05 -14.50 -22.48
N GLY A 208 3.40 -13.40 -23.18
CA GLY A 208 2.72 -12.12 -23.14
C GLY A 208 2.76 -11.38 -21.81
N ARG A 209 3.67 -11.76 -20.88
CA ARG A 209 3.83 -11.17 -19.55
C ARG A 209 4.87 -10.06 -19.55
N ILE A 210 4.82 -9.18 -18.55
CA ILE A 210 5.89 -8.20 -18.29
C ILE A 210 7.14 -8.88 -17.74
N ASP A 211 8.32 -8.29 -17.97
CA ASP A 211 9.59 -8.79 -17.43
C ASP A 211 9.88 -8.27 -16.01
N GLY A 212 9.28 -7.15 -15.65
CA GLY A 212 9.50 -6.53 -14.36
C GLY A 212 8.65 -5.28 -14.17
N ALA A 213 8.86 -4.63 -13.04
CA ALA A 213 8.32 -3.32 -12.72
C ALA A 213 9.38 -2.54 -11.93
N ASP A 214 9.94 -1.51 -12.54
CA ASP A 214 10.96 -0.66 -11.94
C ASP A 214 10.31 0.49 -11.17
N PRO A 215 10.81 0.85 -9.98
CA PRO A 215 10.31 2.02 -9.25
C PRO A 215 10.68 3.31 -9.98
N GLY A 216 9.67 4.15 -10.20
CA GLY A 216 9.83 5.51 -10.70
C GLY A 216 10.14 6.49 -9.57
N MET A 217 9.97 7.77 -9.85
CA MET A 217 10.06 8.80 -8.81
C MET A 217 8.89 8.64 -7.83
N ALA A 218 9.18 8.30 -6.59
CA ALA A 218 8.16 8.12 -5.56
C ALA A 218 7.42 9.44 -5.28
N ALA A 219 6.13 9.31 -4.99
CA ALA A 219 5.28 10.44 -4.58
C ALA A 219 4.59 10.10 -3.25
N LEU A 220 4.53 11.09 -2.37
CA LEU A 220 3.78 10.99 -1.12
C LEU A 220 2.85 12.19 -1.03
N THR A 221 1.57 11.92 -1.12
CA THR A 221 0.51 12.93 -1.16
C THR A 221 -0.60 12.56 -0.19
N GLY A 222 -1.46 13.50 0.09
CA GLY A 222 -2.66 13.21 0.85
C GLY A 222 -3.57 14.41 0.98
N ARG A 223 -4.63 14.21 1.75
CA ARG A 223 -5.66 15.20 2.00
C ARG A 223 -5.98 15.25 3.48
N MET A 224 -6.12 16.42 4.03
CA MET A 224 -6.58 16.64 5.39
C MET A 224 -7.79 17.56 5.40
N GLU A 225 -8.83 17.16 6.07
CA GLU A 225 -9.98 17.98 6.38
C GLU A 225 -9.96 18.34 7.86
N VAL A 226 -9.89 19.64 8.15
CA VAL A 226 -9.84 20.13 9.52
C VAL A 226 -11.04 21.04 9.79
N ARG A 227 -11.57 20.99 11.00
CA ARG A 227 -12.50 21.97 11.48
C ARG A 227 -11.73 23.26 11.76
N PHE A 228 -12.10 24.35 11.11
CA PHE A 228 -11.41 25.64 11.21
C PHE A 228 -11.66 26.27 12.58
N ALA A 229 -10.86 25.87 13.55
CA ALA A 229 -10.90 26.38 14.93
C ALA A 229 -9.74 27.34 15.24
N ASP A 230 -8.67 27.28 14.43
CA ASP A 230 -7.50 28.16 14.52
C ASP A 230 -6.90 28.42 13.12
N GLN A 231 -5.87 29.27 13.08
CA GLN A 231 -5.21 29.66 11.82
C GLN A 231 -3.87 28.95 11.59
N VAL A 232 -3.52 27.95 12.40
CA VAL A 232 -2.18 27.34 12.39
C VAL A 232 -1.84 26.74 11.03
N LEU A 233 -2.70 25.88 10.49
CA LEU A 233 -2.46 25.26 9.17
C LEU A 233 -2.64 26.26 8.01
N ALA A 234 -3.57 27.21 8.12
CA ALA A 234 -3.74 28.24 7.12
C ALA A 234 -2.52 29.16 7.03
N ASN A 235 -1.96 29.56 8.16
CA ASN A 235 -0.74 30.37 8.21
C ASN A 235 0.48 29.58 7.68
N GLN A 236 0.58 28.29 7.99
CA GLN A 236 1.60 27.40 7.43
C GLN A 236 1.52 27.36 5.91
N ALA A 237 0.32 27.17 5.37
CA ALA A 237 0.07 27.15 3.93
C ALA A 237 0.37 28.48 3.24
N ILE A 238 0.11 29.61 3.92
CA ILE A 238 0.42 30.95 3.40
C ILE A 238 1.91 31.23 3.41
N ALA A 239 2.64 30.78 4.44
CA ALA A 239 4.09 30.93 4.55
C ALA A 239 4.83 30.10 3.46
N GLY A 240 4.25 28.97 3.04
CA GLY A 240 4.86 28.07 2.06
C GLY A 240 6.02 27.23 2.60
N ASP A 241 6.30 27.32 3.90
CA ASP A 241 7.32 26.51 4.56
C ASP A 241 6.83 25.07 4.78
N PRO A 242 7.70 24.05 4.70
CA PRO A 242 7.33 22.69 5.02
C PRO A 242 7.08 22.50 6.53
N CYS A 243 6.26 21.51 6.86
CA CYS A 243 6.10 21.06 8.23
C CYS A 243 6.17 19.52 8.29
N GLU A 244 6.52 18.98 9.46
CA GLU A 244 6.37 17.56 9.71
C GLU A 244 4.92 17.25 10.08
N ILE A 245 4.38 16.16 9.51
CA ILE A 245 3.10 15.59 9.92
C ILE A 245 3.32 14.12 10.27
N GLU A 246 2.87 13.75 11.45
CA GLU A 246 2.99 12.40 11.95
C GLU A 246 1.60 11.82 12.23
N PHE A 247 1.37 10.60 11.72
CA PHE A 247 0.21 9.76 12.00
C PHE A 247 0.67 8.61 12.88
N GLY A 248 0.15 8.52 14.10
CA GLY A 248 0.56 7.53 15.08
C GLY A 248 -0.61 6.74 15.63
N TRP A 249 -0.40 5.45 15.90
CA TRP A 249 -1.33 4.56 16.59
C TRP A 249 -0.56 3.78 17.66
N VAL A 250 -1.15 3.67 18.84
CA VAL A 250 -0.56 2.93 19.95
C VAL A 250 -1.64 2.04 20.56
N LEU A 251 -1.34 0.75 20.69
CA LEU A 251 -2.20 -0.19 21.40
C LEU A 251 -1.92 -0.16 22.90
N PRO A 252 -2.92 -0.49 23.74
CA PRO A 252 -2.70 -0.59 25.19
C PRO A 252 -1.63 -1.61 25.58
N SER A 253 -1.36 -2.59 24.76
CA SER A 253 -0.32 -3.62 24.93
C SER A 253 1.09 -3.14 24.60
N GLY A 254 1.24 -1.98 23.94
CA GLY A 254 2.52 -1.34 23.69
C GLY A 254 2.97 -1.33 22.22
N GLU A 255 2.34 -2.13 21.36
CA GLU A 255 2.63 -2.09 19.91
C GLU A 255 2.20 -0.74 19.34
N SER A 256 3.01 -0.24 18.40
CA SER A 256 2.77 1.07 17.79
C SER A 256 3.13 1.09 16.31
N LEU A 257 2.45 1.97 15.59
CA LEU A 257 2.74 2.29 14.20
C LEU A 257 2.77 3.80 14.05
N THR A 258 3.84 4.32 13.47
CA THR A 258 4.02 5.76 13.25
C THR A 258 4.45 6.01 11.81
N PHE A 259 3.73 6.91 11.13
CA PHE A 259 4.10 7.46 9.83
C PHE A 259 4.56 8.91 10.04
N ALA A 260 5.85 9.15 10.06
CA ALA A 260 6.43 10.49 10.11
C ALA A 260 6.76 10.98 8.70
N ILE A 261 6.08 12.03 8.25
CA ILE A 261 6.27 12.68 6.96
C ILE A 261 7.00 13.99 7.20
N HIS A 262 8.27 14.05 6.78
CA HIS A 262 9.22 15.05 7.29
C HIS A 262 9.10 16.45 6.68
N ALA A 263 8.70 16.54 5.40
CA ALA A 263 8.58 17.83 4.71
C ALA A 263 7.27 17.89 3.90
N VAL A 264 6.18 18.22 4.58
CA VAL A 264 4.85 18.38 3.99
C VAL A 264 4.62 19.82 3.61
N TYR A 265 4.25 20.06 2.36
CA TYR A 265 3.87 21.34 1.82
C TYR A 265 2.35 21.42 1.71
N LEU A 266 1.77 22.43 2.33
CA LEU A 266 0.33 22.69 2.32
C LEU A 266 0.00 23.77 1.29
N PRO A 267 -0.90 23.52 0.33
CA PRO A 267 -1.39 24.57 -0.54
C PRO A 267 -2.29 25.52 0.24
N ARG A 268 -2.34 26.79 -0.18
CA ARG A 268 -3.26 27.77 0.43
C ARG A 268 -4.70 27.35 0.19
N PRO A 269 -5.48 27.03 1.25
CA PRO A 269 -6.85 26.59 1.10
C PRO A 269 -7.77 27.74 0.73
N ARG A 270 -8.84 27.43 -0.01
CA ARG A 270 -10.00 28.31 -0.10
C ARG A 270 -10.91 28.00 1.09
N ILE A 271 -11.10 28.98 1.95
CA ILE A 271 -11.99 28.85 3.11
C ILE A 271 -13.35 29.40 2.73
N GLU A 272 -14.35 28.54 2.70
CA GLU A 272 -15.73 28.90 2.37
C GLU A 272 -16.58 28.88 3.65
N VAL A 273 -17.55 29.79 3.73
CA VAL A 273 -18.56 29.81 4.78
C VAL A 273 -19.89 29.39 4.17
N PRO A 274 -20.21 28.09 4.13
CA PRO A 274 -21.38 27.57 3.41
C PRO A 274 -22.71 27.83 4.12
N GLY A 275 -22.67 28.29 5.38
CA GLY A 275 -23.90 28.54 6.17
C GLY A 275 -23.62 28.60 7.67
N PRO A 276 -24.65 28.44 8.50
CA PRO A 276 -24.53 28.53 9.97
C PRO A 276 -23.81 27.34 10.63
N GLN A 277 -23.35 26.37 9.83
CA GLN A 277 -22.59 25.21 10.31
C GLN A 277 -21.11 25.57 10.49
N GLY A 278 -20.37 24.72 11.21
CA GLY A 278 -18.93 24.92 11.42
C GLY A 278 -18.16 24.99 10.10
N ILE A 279 -17.20 25.91 10.04
CA ILE A 279 -16.33 26.07 8.88
C ILE A 279 -15.32 24.91 8.85
N GLN A 280 -15.11 24.33 7.68
CA GLN A 280 -14.09 23.32 7.43
C GLN A 280 -13.09 23.84 6.39
N ALA A 281 -11.84 23.43 6.53
CA ALA A 281 -10.80 23.71 5.54
C ALA A 281 -10.19 22.38 5.10
N THR A 282 -9.97 22.26 3.80
CA THR A 282 -9.34 21.11 3.18
C THR A 282 -7.97 21.48 2.65
N PHE A 283 -6.99 20.64 2.92
CA PHE A 283 -5.62 20.77 2.44
C PHE A 283 -5.24 19.50 1.66
N ASP A 284 -5.07 19.63 0.35
CA ASP A 284 -4.47 18.60 -0.49
C ASP A 284 -2.96 18.82 -0.46
N TRP A 285 -2.24 18.03 0.31
CA TRP A 285 -0.82 18.21 0.58
C TRP A 285 0.06 17.27 -0.23
N GLN A 286 1.30 17.68 -0.40
CA GLN A 286 2.36 16.84 -0.96
C GLN A 286 3.62 16.93 -0.10
N ALA A 287 4.34 15.80 -0.04
CA ALA A 287 5.63 15.75 0.64
C ALA A 287 6.79 15.88 -0.35
N ALA A 288 7.91 16.38 0.16
CA ALA A 288 9.19 16.38 -0.53
C ALA A 288 10.26 15.73 0.34
N VAL A 289 11.43 15.51 -0.24
CA VAL A 289 12.60 15.04 0.50
C VAL A 289 13.02 16.10 1.51
N ASP A 290 13.11 15.72 2.78
CA ASP A 290 13.74 16.54 3.80
C ASP A 290 15.26 16.55 3.57
N PRO A 291 15.91 17.72 3.40
CA PRO A 291 17.34 17.79 3.09
C PRO A 291 18.24 17.22 4.18
N ALA A 292 17.82 17.27 5.44
CA ALA A 292 18.62 16.78 6.57
C ALA A 292 18.54 15.26 6.70
N LEU A 293 17.36 14.68 6.42
CA LEU A 293 17.11 13.25 6.56
C LEU A 293 17.30 12.47 5.25
N GLY A 294 17.30 13.16 4.09
CA GLY A 294 17.45 12.57 2.77
C GLY A 294 16.27 11.69 2.33
N ARG A 295 15.08 11.88 2.91
CA ARG A 295 13.88 11.08 2.64
C ARG A 295 12.59 11.85 2.90
N MET A 296 11.48 11.42 2.29
CA MET A 296 10.16 12.03 2.49
C MET A 296 9.50 11.57 3.79
N CYS A 297 9.62 10.26 4.10
CA CYS A 297 8.98 9.71 5.29
C CYS A 297 9.79 8.58 5.92
N THR A 298 9.49 8.35 7.18
CA THR A 298 9.92 7.21 7.97
C THR A 298 8.68 6.56 8.59
N VAL A 299 8.55 5.24 8.41
CA VAL A 299 7.48 4.47 9.05
C VAL A 299 8.11 3.57 10.09
N THR A 300 7.69 3.73 11.34
CA THR A 300 8.18 2.96 12.48
C THR A 300 7.09 2.04 12.98
N LEU A 301 7.34 0.74 12.97
CA LEU A 301 6.46 -0.29 13.51
C LEU A 301 7.15 -0.98 14.69
N VAL A 302 6.47 -1.00 15.83
CA VAL A 302 6.95 -1.68 17.04
C VAL A 302 6.04 -2.84 17.35
N ASN A 303 6.60 -4.05 17.47
CA ASN A 303 5.86 -5.26 17.79
C ASN A 303 6.79 -6.38 18.35
N GLU A 304 6.26 -7.58 18.52
CA GLU A 304 7.02 -8.74 19.00
C GLU A 304 7.64 -9.59 17.88
N ARG A 305 7.47 -9.20 16.61
CA ARG A 305 7.99 -9.93 15.46
C ARG A 305 9.41 -9.50 15.13
N GLY A 306 10.36 -10.45 15.08
CA GLY A 306 11.78 -10.12 14.84
C GLY A 306 12.15 -9.80 13.38
N THR A 307 11.35 -10.23 12.38
CA THR A 307 11.69 -10.09 10.94
C THR A 307 10.44 -10.02 10.05
N TYR A 308 10.62 -9.33 8.92
CA TYR A 308 9.66 -9.28 7.80
C TYR A 308 10.31 -9.74 6.50
#